data_076f5916b0f1da3894524396cd88de40
#
_entry.id   076f5916b0f1da3894524396cd88de40
#
_cell.length_a   1.000
_cell.length_b   1.000
_cell.length_c   1.000
_cell.angle_alpha   90.00
_cell.angle_beta   90.00
_cell.angle_gamma   90.00
#
_symmetry.space_group_name_H-M   'P 1'
#
loop_
_entity.id
_entity.type
_entity.pdbx_description
1 polymer ?
#
loop_
_entity_poly.entity_id
_entity_poly.type
_entity_poly.pdbx_seq_one_letter_code
_entity_poly.pdbx_strand_id
1 'polypeptide(L)'
;PLWGQSQDPLNEDQTTVRILEGDNSDPSIVRYGKSYYLVHSSFVYTPGLVVYKSDDLVNWVPCSTALTTFTGDIWAPDIVFHNKRFYIYFPTLNGKGKKTNMVTWADTPEGPWSTPVDLKIGGIDPEHVVGEDGKRYLLLSSGALYPLSDDGCSITGEPVRIYKEWEIPEEWDIEGVSMEGLNVKKVGEYYY
;
A
#
# COMPACT_ATOMS: atom_id res chain seq x y z
N PRO A 1 23.57 16.92 23.11
CA PRO A 1 24.28 16.55 21.91
C PRO A 1 23.32 16.81 20.74
N LEU A 2 23.68 17.83 20.00
CA LEU A 2 23.01 18.33 18.83
C LEU A 2 23.19 17.30 17.70
N TRP A 3 22.14 16.66 17.29
CA TRP A 3 22.12 16.02 15.97
C TRP A 3 22.18 17.14 14.95
N GLY A 4 23.31 17.18 14.25
CA GLY A 4 23.56 18.21 13.25
C GLY A 4 22.45 18.19 12.19
N GLN A 5 21.92 19.37 11.91
CA GLN A 5 21.23 19.61 10.67
C GLN A 5 22.19 19.28 9.53
N SER A 6 22.00 18.17 8.84
CA SER A 6 22.63 17.95 7.54
C SER A 6 22.05 19.01 6.63
N GLN A 7 22.80 20.07 6.39
CA GLN A 7 22.56 20.91 5.23
C GLN A 7 22.91 20.06 4.01
N ASP A 8 21.88 19.47 3.42
CA ASP A 8 22.00 18.82 2.12
C ASP A 8 22.31 19.94 1.11
N PRO A 9 23.46 19.90 0.40
CA PRO A 9 23.84 20.95 -0.53
C PRO A 9 23.07 20.90 -1.86
N LEU A 10 21.91 20.29 -1.89
CA LEU A 10 21.05 20.26 -3.06
C LEU A 10 20.25 21.56 -3.15
N ASN A 11 20.80 22.45 -3.96
CA ASN A 11 20.19 23.52 -4.76
C ASN A 11 18.92 24.23 -4.24
N GLU A 12 19.00 25.55 -4.11
CA GLU A 12 17.92 26.46 -3.66
C GLU A 12 16.69 26.52 -4.59
N ASP A 13 16.62 25.73 -5.65
CA ASP A 13 15.46 25.58 -6.56
C ASP A 13 14.57 24.38 -6.19
N GLN A 14 14.48 24.03 -4.91
CA GLN A 14 13.81 22.79 -4.52
C GLN A 14 12.30 22.90 -4.52
N THR A 15 11.69 22.16 -5.44
CA THR A 15 10.27 21.78 -5.46
C THR A 15 9.94 20.64 -4.50
N THR A 16 10.89 20.16 -3.68
CA THR A 16 10.72 19.04 -2.75
C THR A 16 10.34 19.55 -1.36
N VAL A 17 9.20 19.07 -0.87
CA VAL A 17 8.72 19.39 0.47
C VAL A 17 8.65 18.11 1.29
N ARG A 18 9.26 18.11 2.50
CA ARG A 18 9.09 17.01 3.45
C ARG A 18 7.69 17.09 4.06
N ILE A 19 6.89 16.04 3.86
CA ILE A 19 5.49 16.01 4.26
C ILE A 19 5.27 15.27 5.60
N LEU A 20 6.12 14.31 5.95
CA LEU A 20 6.11 13.57 7.21
C LEU A 20 7.52 13.38 7.73
N GLU A 21 7.69 13.41 9.05
CA GLU A 21 8.96 13.11 9.71
C GLU A 21 9.03 11.63 10.10
N GLY A 22 10.24 11.06 10.02
CA GLY A 22 10.52 9.67 10.43
C GLY A 22 10.56 8.68 9.27
N ASP A 23 10.44 7.39 9.61
CA ASP A 23 10.40 6.29 8.65
C ASP A 23 8.95 6.07 8.21
N ASN A 24 8.63 6.54 7.01
CA ASN A 24 7.30 6.47 6.39
C ASN A 24 7.41 5.83 5.01
N SER A 25 8.03 4.65 4.95
CA SER A 25 8.25 3.91 3.71
C SER A 25 6.95 3.39 3.09
N ASP A 26 6.99 3.13 1.80
CA ASP A 26 5.92 2.51 1.01
C ASP A 26 4.57 3.26 1.12
N PRO A 27 4.53 4.57 0.85
CA PRO A 27 3.29 5.32 0.97
C PRO A 27 2.30 4.97 -0.14
N SER A 28 1.03 4.76 0.24
CA SER A 28 -0.11 4.72 -0.67
C SER A 28 -1.07 5.87 -0.37
N ILE A 29 -1.64 6.46 -1.42
CA ILE A 29 -2.47 7.65 -1.33
C ILE A 29 -3.74 7.53 -2.15
N VAL A 30 -4.86 7.96 -1.58
CA VAL A 30 -6.15 8.04 -2.26
C VAL A 30 -6.74 9.44 -2.13
N ARG A 31 -7.35 9.95 -3.21
CA ARG A 31 -8.14 11.17 -3.18
C ARG A 31 -9.61 10.85 -2.94
N TYR A 32 -10.22 11.54 -1.98
CA TYR A 32 -11.65 11.47 -1.76
C TYR A 32 -12.24 12.88 -1.54
N GLY A 33 -13.11 13.28 -2.45
CA GLY A 33 -13.63 14.65 -2.46
C GLY A 33 -12.54 15.69 -2.73
N LYS A 34 -12.31 16.57 -1.76
CA LYS A 34 -11.28 17.62 -1.81
C LYS A 34 -10.02 17.25 -1.03
N SER A 35 -10.06 16.15 -0.28
CA SER A 35 -8.98 15.72 0.60
C SER A 35 -8.24 14.51 0.04
N TYR A 36 -7.03 14.30 0.54
CA TYR A 36 -6.17 13.16 0.27
C TYR A 36 -5.94 12.39 1.56
N TYR A 37 -5.84 11.08 1.44
CA TYR A 37 -5.60 10.18 2.56
C TYR A 37 -4.41 9.29 2.23
N LEU A 38 -3.49 9.17 3.17
CA LEU A 38 -2.22 8.46 3.02
C LEU A 38 -2.06 7.44 4.14
N VAL A 39 -1.56 6.28 3.79
CA VAL A 39 -1.04 5.26 4.70
C VAL A 39 0.37 4.86 4.27
N HIS A 40 1.14 4.27 5.17
CA HIS A 40 2.47 3.76 4.90
C HIS A 40 2.77 2.51 5.72
N SER A 41 3.88 1.84 5.46
CA SER A 41 4.38 0.72 6.27
C SER A 41 4.43 1.10 7.74
N SER A 42 3.89 0.26 8.61
CA SER A 42 3.92 0.48 10.06
C SER A 42 4.76 -0.54 10.81
N PHE A 43 5.31 -1.52 10.10
CA PHE A 43 6.16 -2.56 10.66
C PHE A 43 5.56 -3.17 11.93
N VAL A 44 6.32 -3.24 13.00
CA VAL A 44 5.88 -3.78 14.30
C VAL A 44 5.19 -2.76 15.20
N TYR A 45 5.03 -1.52 14.73
CA TYR A 45 4.43 -0.47 15.55
C TYR A 45 2.92 -0.67 15.74
N THR A 46 2.45 -0.39 16.94
CA THR A 46 1.03 -0.45 17.31
C THR A 46 0.67 0.81 18.11
N PRO A 47 -0.41 1.53 17.77
CA PRO A 47 -1.37 1.24 16.68
C PRO A 47 -0.74 1.37 15.30
N GLY A 48 -1.13 0.49 14.37
CA GLY A 48 -0.59 0.42 13.02
C GLY A 48 -1.51 1.01 11.95
N LEU A 49 -0.97 1.20 10.75
CA LEU A 49 -1.68 1.78 9.60
C LEU A 49 -2.37 3.09 9.97
N VAL A 50 -1.56 4.07 10.42
CA VAL A 50 -2.06 5.42 10.66
C VAL A 50 -2.52 6.00 9.32
N VAL A 51 -3.76 6.49 9.30
CA VAL A 51 -4.32 7.20 8.15
C VAL A 51 -4.09 8.68 8.36
N TYR A 52 -3.36 9.31 7.46
CA TYR A 52 -3.13 10.75 7.43
C TYR A 52 -4.06 11.41 6.43
N LYS A 53 -4.47 12.63 6.73
CA LYS A 53 -5.30 13.47 5.86
C LYS A 53 -4.56 14.74 5.48
N SER A 54 -4.71 15.16 4.22
CA SER A 54 -4.29 16.47 3.73
C SER A 54 -5.32 17.04 2.74
N ASP A 55 -5.44 18.35 2.71
CA ASP A 55 -6.25 19.06 1.70
C ASP A 55 -5.38 19.70 0.62
N ASP A 56 -4.05 19.71 0.79
CA ASP A 56 -3.09 20.42 -0.09
C ASP A 56 -1.86 19.58 -0.50
N LEU A 57 -1.76 18.30 -0.05
CA LEU A 57 -0.63 17.40 -0.27
C LEU A 57 0.67 17.81 0.44
N VAL A 58 0.66 18.89 1.20
CA VAL A 58 1.82 19.42 1.93
C VAL A 58 1.65 19.25 3.43
N ASN A 59 0.50 19.66 3.95
CA ASN A 59 0.19 19.60 5.37
C ASN A 59 -0.64 18.35 5.68
N TRP A 60 -0.02 17.39 6.38
CA TRP A 60 -0.63 16.11 6.72
C TRP A 60 -0.87 16.01 8.22
N VAL A 61 -2.05 15.57 8.59
CA VAL A 61 -2.43 15.31 9.99
C VAL A 61 -2.98 13.90 10.14
N PRO A 62 -2.64 13.17 11.21
CA PRO A 62 -3.25 11.87 11.48
C PRO A 62 -4.74 12.04 11.75
N CYS A 63 -5.59 11.23 11.11
CA CYS A 63 -7.03 11.27 11.31
C CYS A 63 -7.61 9.98 11.91
N SER A 64 -6.95 8.84 11.70
CA SER A 64 -7.34 7.58 12.32
C SER A 64 -6.18 6.57 12.35
N THR A 65 -6.41 5.41 12.97
CA THR A 65 -5.55 4.24 12.91
C THR A 65 -6.38 3.03 12.52
N ALA A 66 -5.97 2.34 11.45
CA ALA A 66 -6.74 1.19 10.96
C ALA A 66 -6.51 -0.09 11.77
N LEU A 67 -5.37 -0.20 12.45
CA LEU A 67 -5.04 -1.35 13.30
C LEU A 67 -4.80 -0.89 14.74
N THR A 68 -5.71 -1.26 15.63
CA THR A 68 -5.61 -0.92 17.07
C THR A 68 -4.89 -1.99 17.88
N THR A 69 -4.67 -3.17 17.31
CA THR A 69 -3.98 -4.29 17.94
C THR A 69 -2.86 -4.78 17.03
N PHE A 70 -1.83 -5.38 17.65
CA PHE A 70 -0.73 -5.96 16.89
C PHE A 70 -1.21 -7.08 15.96
N THR A 71 -0.92 -6.95 14.66
CA THR A 71 -1.35 -7.89 13.62
C THR A 71 -0.15 -8.59 12.96
N GLY A 72 1.06 -8.21 13.31
CA GLY A 72 2.31 -8.69 12.74
C GLY A 72 3.16 -7.54 12.22
N ASP A 73 4.16 -7.85 11.45
CA ASP A 73 5.01 -6.89 10.76
C ASP A 73 4.31 -6.44 9.46
N ILE A 74 3.93 -5.17 9.38
CA ILE A 74 3.06 -4.60 8.34
C ILE A 74 3.90 -3.83 7.33
N TRP A 75 3.84 -4.22 6.06
CA TRP A 75 4.58 -3.58 4.96
C TRP A 75 3.64 -3.02 3.90
N ALA A 76 4.14 -2.15 3.05
CA ALA A 76 3.58 -1.64 1.80
C ALA A 76 2.06 -1.77 1.66
N PRO A 77 1.26 -0.99 2.40
CA PRO A 77 -0.20 -1.01 2.31
C PRO A 77 -0.68 -0.31 1.04
N ASP A 78 -1.83 -0.71 0.53
CA ASP A 78 -2.57 0.00 -0.50
C ASP A 78 -3.90 0.52 0.04
N ILE A 79 -4.12 1.84 0.01
CA ILE A 79 -5.39 2.47 0.41
C ILE A 79 -6.22 2.87 -0.81
N VAL A 80 -7.43 2.36 -0.89
CA VAL A 80 -8.34 2.66 -2.01
C VAL A 80 -9.74 3.03 -1.54
N PHE A 81 -10.45 3.80 -2.36
CA PHE A 81 -11.88 4.05 -2.20
C PHE A 81 -12.64 3.39 -3.34
N HIS A 82 -13.49 2.43 -3.00
CA HIS A 82 -14.29 1.69 -3.98
C HIS A 82 -15.69 1.40 -3.42
N ASN A 83 -16.73 1.58 -4.25
CA ASN A 83 -18.12 1.30 -3.87
C ASN A 83 -18.54 1.90 -2.52
N LYS A 84 -18.24 3.21 -2.33
CA LYS A 84 -18.57 4.00 -1.12
C LYS A 84 -17.87 3.53 0.16
N ARG A 85 -16.76 2.81 0.05
CA ARG A 85 -16.01 2.28 1.18
C ARG A 85 -14.52 2.43 0.95
N PHE A 86 -13.77 2.69 2.02
CA PHE A 86 -12.32 2.65 2.04
C PHE A 86 -11.86 1.25 2.37
N TYR A 87 -10.80 0.81 1.71
CA TYR A 87 -10.10 -0.45 1.98
C TYR A 87 -8.63 -0.16 2.15
N ILE A 88 -7.97 -0.89 3.03
CA ILE A 88 -6.52 -0.97 3.10
C ILE A 88 -6.14 -2.44 2.97
N TYR A 89 -5.47 -2.76 1.86
CA TYR A 89 -4.84 -4.06 1.63
C TYR A 89 -3.41 -3.97 2.11
N PHE A 90 -2.91 -4.97 2.83
CA PHE A 90 -1.57 -4.93 3.37
C PHE A 90 -1.00 -6.33 3.57
N PRO A 91 0.28 -6.57 3.25
CA PRO A 91 0.98 -7.78 3.61
C PRO A 91 1.38 -7.72 5.08
N THR A 92 1.37 -8.86 5.73
CA THR A 92 1.88 -9.00 7.10
C THR A 92 2.71 -10.26 7.26
N LEU A 93 3.74 -10.17 8.09
CA LEU A 93 4.46 -11.33 8.60
C LEU A 93 3.97 -11.62 10.02
N ASN A 94 3.11 -12.63 10.16
CA ASN A 94 2.58 -12.97 11.47
C ASN A 94 3.67 -13.52 12.41
N GLY A 95 3.39 -13.58 13.70
CA GLY A 95 4.34 -14.04 14.72
C GLY A 95 4.84 -15.50 14.56
N LYS A 96 4.36 -16.22 13.54
CA LYS A 96 4.84 -17.56 13.15
C LYS A 96 5.72 -17.52 11.88
N GLY A 97 6.09 -16.33 11.41
CA GLY A 97 6.90 -16.16 10.19
C GLY A 97 6.15 -16.46 8.88
N LYS A 98 4.80 -16.53 8.91
CA LYS A 98 4.01 -16.74 7.70
C LYS A 98 3.59 -15.41 7.11
N LYS A 99 3.94 -15.16 5.84
CA LYS A 99 3.42 -14.05 5.05
C LYS A 99 1.98 -14.31 4.63
N THR A 100 1.14 -13.29 4.77
CA THR A 100 -0.22 -13.29 4.22
C THR A 100 -0.62 -11.86 3.88
N ASN A 101 -1.55 -11.69 2.95
CA ASN A 101 -2.18 -10.40 2.69
C ASN A 101 -3.50 -10.33 3.46
N MET A 102 -3.75 -9.17 4.03
CA MET A 102 -4.96 -8.87 4.78
C MET A 102 -5.67 -7.67 4.19
N VAL A 103 -6.95 -7.51 4.53
CA VAL A 103 -7.72 -6.33 4.20
C VAL A 103 -8.50 -5.86 5.42
N THR A 104 -8.53 -4.55 5.65
CA THR A 104 -9.46 -3.87 6.55
C THR A 104 -10.23 -2.80 5.78
N TRP A 105 -11.42 -2.43 6.25
CA TRP A 105 -12.26 -1.47 5.57
C TRP A 105 -13.01 -0.57 6.54
N ALA A 106 -13.44 0.61 6.04
CA ALA A 106 -14.28 1.55 6.76
C ALA A 106 -15.17 2.32 5.79
N ASP A 107 -16.31 2.80 6.25
CA ASP A 107 -17.20 3.63 5.43
C ASP A 107 -16.68 5.08 5.30
N THR A 108 -15.85 5.52 6.24
CA THR A 108 -15.13 6.80 6.21
C THR A 108 -13.66 6.60 6.59
N PRO A 109 -12.73 7.47 6.14
CA PRO A 109 -11.30 7.32 6.46
C PRO A 109 -10.98 7.57 7.94
N GLU A 110 -11.89 8.19 8.67
CA GLU A 110 -11.82 8.36 10.12
C GLU A 110 -12.18 7.07 10.88
N GLY A 111 -12.72 6.07 10.17
CA GLY A 111 -13.17 4.81 10.75
C GLY A 111 -14.63 4.85 11.26
N PRO A 112 -15.05 3.91 12.12
CA PRO A 112 -14.22 2.81 12.64
C PRO A 112 -13.82 1.83 11.54
N TRP A 113 -12.59 1.33 11.60
CA TRP A 113 -12.07 0.30 10.70
C TRP A 113 -12.50 -1.09 11.17
N SER A 114 -12.76 -1.97 10.21
CA SER A 114 -13.14 -3.36 10.49
C SER A 114 -12.00 -4.15 11.12
N THR A 115 -12.30 -5.26 11.77
CA THR A 115 -11.29 -6.28 12.06
C THR A 115 -10.69 -6.77 10.75
N PRO A 116 -9.34 -6.84 10.62
CA PRO A 116 -8.70 -7.32 9.41
C PRO A 116 -9.09 -8.73 9.02
N VAL A 117 -9.31 -8.96 7.73
CA VAL A 117 -9.64 -10.26 7.14
C VAL A 117 -8.41 -10.81 6.42
N ASP A 118 -8.05 -12.04 6.73
CA ASP A 118 -6.94 -12.76 6.07
C ASP A 118 -7.39 -13.28 4.70
N LEU A 119 -6.77 -12.77 3.62
CA LEU A 119 -7.01 -13.20 2.25
C LEU A 119 -6.36 -14.55 1.92
N LYS A 120 -5.51 -15.08 2.81
CA LYS A 120 -4.83 -16.39 2.74
C LYS A 120 -3.92 -16.55 1.52
N ILE A 121 -3.44 -15.46 0.98
CA ILE A 121 -2.45 -15.42 -0.11
C ILE A 121 -1.15 -14.81 0.39
N GLY A 122 -0.01 -15.37 -0.03
CA GLY A 122 1.33 -14.82 0.22
C GLY A 122 1.65 -13.70 -0.77
N GLY A 123 2.90 -13.24 -0.74
CA GLY A 123 3.41 -12.14 -1.56
C GLY A 123 3.39 -10.81 -0.82
N ILE A 124 3.83 -9.75 -1.50
CA ILE A 124 3.95 -8.38 -0.96
C ILE A 124 3.43 -7.36 -1.96
N ASP A 125 3.34 -6.12 -1.53
CA ASP A 125 2.96 -4.93 -2.32
C ASP A 125 1.63 -5.16 -3.04
N PRO A 126 0.52 -5.36 -2.31
CA PRO A 126 -0.78 -5.50 -2.92
C PRO A 126 -1.23 -4.17 -3.53
N GLU A 127 -1.79 -4.24 -4.72
CA GLU A 127 -2.43 -3.11 -5.39
C GLU A 127 -3.83 -3.51 -5.85
N HIS A 128 -4.84 -2.76 -5.43
CA HIS A 128 -6.21 -3.01 -5.84
C HIS A 128 -6.47 -2.44 -7.25
N VAL A 129 -6.94 -3.30 -8.13
CA VAL A 129 -7.24 -2.94 -9.52
C VAL A 129 -8.69 -3.25 -9.85
N VAL A 130 -9.34 -2.37 -10.61
CA VAL A 130 -10.63 -2.65 -11.27
C VAL A 130 -10.36 -2.92 -12.74
N GLY A 131 -10.66 -4.13 -13.17
CA GLY A 131 -10.48 -4.55 -14.57
C GLY A 131 -11.48 -3.89 -15.52
N GLU A 132 -11.28 -4.06 -16.83
CA GLU A 132 -12.20 -3.57 -17.85
C GLU A 132 -13.58 -4.27 -17.79
N ASP A 133 -13.61 -5.47 -17.23
CA ASP A 133 -14.83 -6.22 -16.97
C ASP A 133 -15.61 -5.70 -15.74
N GLY A 134 -15.10 -4.65 -15.09
CA GLY A 134 -15.69 -4.05 -13.89
C GLY A 134 -15.47 -4.85 -12.62
N LYS A 135 -14.75 -5.98 -12.67
CA LYS A 135 -14.45 -6.80 -11.50
C LYS A 135 -13.23 -6.26 -10.74
N ARG A 136 -13.14 -6.66 -9.51
CA ARG A 136 -12.06 -6.30 -8.60
C ARG A 136 -10.96 -7.34 -8.62
N TYR A 137 -9.74 -6.89 -8.53
CA TYR A 137 -8.55 -7.73 -8.48
C TYR A 137 -7.55 -7.18 -7.47
N LEU A 138 -6.72 -8.07 -6.95
CA LEU A 138 -5.54 -7.72 -6.15
C LEU A 138 -4.29 -8.18 -6.91
N LEU A 139 -3.50 -7.23 -7.36
CA LEU A 139 -2.22 -7.48 -8.02
C LEU A 139 -1.12 -7.46 -6.96
N LEU A 140 -0.20 -8.41 -7.02
CA LEU A 140 0.98 -8.47 -6.16
C LEU A 140 2.25 -8.19 -6.96
N SER A 141 3.31 -7.75 -6.31
CA SER A 141 4.59 -7.42 -6.94
C SER A 141 5.19 -8.54 -7.80
N SER A 142 4.85 -9.80 -7.51
CA SER A 142 5.22 -10.95 -8.35
C SER A 142 4.53 -11.02 -9.73
N GLY A 143 3.62 -10.08 -10.03
CA GLY A 143 2.78 -10.12 -11.22
C GLY A 143 1.56 -11.04 -11.10
N ALA A 144 1.28 -11.56 -9.92
CA ALA A 144 0.12 -12.41 -9.67
C ALA A 144 -1.13 -11.55 -9.45
N LEU A 145 -2.09 -11.62 -10.36
CA LEU A 145 -3.37 -10.94 -10.32
C LEU A 145 -4.45 -11.89 -9.80
N TYR A 146 -4.90 -11.68 -8.57
CA TYR A 146 -5.92 -12.48 -7.90
C TYR A 146 -7.31 -11.85 -8.09
N PRO A 147 -8.34 -12.64 -8.50
CA PRO A 147 -9.71 -12.15 -8.52
C PRO A 147 -10.23 -11.97 -7.08
N LEU A 148 -10.81 -10.80 -6.80
CA LEU A 148 -11.46 -10.49 -5.54
C LEU A 148 -12.98 -10.70 -5.63
N SER A 149 -13.60 -10.95 -4.49
CA SER A 149 -15.05 -10.85 -4.33
C SER A 149 -15.54 -9.40 -4.51
N ASP A 150 -16.83 -9.23 -4.77
CA ASP A 150 -17.45 -7.91 -4.94
C ASP A 150 -17.28 -7.01 -3.71
N ASP A 151 -17.28 -7.61 -2.50
CA ASP A 151 -17.00 -6.88 -1.26
C ASP A 151 -15.51 -6.64 -1.01
N GLY A 152 -14.61 -7.22 -1.82
CA GLY A 152 -13.16 -7.06 -1.74
C GLY A 152 -12.49 -7.76 -0.57
N CYS A 153 -13.20 -8.63 0.14
CA CYS A 153 -12.72 -9.26 1.37
C CYS A 153 -12.33 -10.74 1.23
N SER A 154 -12.37 -11.29 0.01
CA SER A 154 -11.95 -12.67 -0.25
C SER A 154 -11.39 -12.85 -1.67
N ILE A 155 -10.52 -13.84 -1.82
CA ILE A 155 -10.04 -14.30 -3.12
C ILE A 155 -11.03 -15.31 -3.67
N THR A 156 -11.44 -15.17 -4.94
CA THR A 156 -12.50 -15.98 -5.58
C THR A 156 -11.99 -17.00 -6.58
N GLY A 157 -10.68 -17.02 -6.86
CA GLY A 157 -10.10 -17.95 -7.83
C GLY A 157 -8.58 -17.95 -7.83
N GLU A 158 -8.03 -18.76 -8.73
CA GLU A 158 -6.58 -18.82 -8.93
C GLU A 158 -6.05 -17.54 -9.59
N PRO A 159 -4.80 -17.15 -9.30
CA PRO A 159 -4.21 -15.97 -9.89
C PRO A 159 -3.84 -16.19 -11.36
N VAL A 160 -3.87 -15.10 -12.12
CA VAL A 160 -3.24 -15.03 -13.44
C VAL A 160 -1.96 -14.23 -13.31
N ARG A 161 -0.84 -14.75 -13.81
CA ARG A 161 0.41 -13.98 -13.88
C ARG A 161 0.38 -13.09 -15.11
N ILE A 162 0.35 -11.76 -14.93
CA ILE A 162 0.22 -10.79 -16.02
C ILE A 162 1.54 -10.22 -16.51
N TYR A 163 2.60 -10.32 -15.72
CA TYR A 163 3.98 -10.01 -16.11
C TYR A 163 4.97 -10.87 -15.31
N LYS A 164 6.21 -10.89 -15.72
CA LYS A 164 7.34 -11.56 -15.05
C LYS A 164 8.54 -10.61 -14.99
N GLU A 165 9.50 -11.01 -14.17
CA GLU A 165 10.79 -10.34 -14.06
C GLU A 165 11.46 -10.19 -15.44
N TRP A 166 12.26 -9.14 -15.59
CA TRP A 166 13.13 -9.01 -16.75
C TRP A 166 14.24 -10.04 -16.72
N GLU A 167 14.66 -10.49 -17.89
CA GLU A 167 15.86 -11.29 -18.00
C GLU A 167 17.07 -10.43 -17.68
N ILE A 168 17.84 -10.86 -16.69
CA ILE A 168 19.05 -10.16 -16.25
C ILE A 168 20.23 -10.75 -16.97
N PRO A 169 21.15 -9.90 -17.52
CA PRO A 169 22.37 -10.38 -18.14
C PRO A 169 23.19 -11.22 -17.17
N GLU A 170 23.73 -12.34 -17.65
CA GLU A 170 24.51 -13.27 -16.81
C GLU A 170 25.76 -12.63 -16.18
N GLU A 171 26.28 -11.56 -16.78
CA GLU A 171 27.44 -10.82 -16.30
C GLU A 171 27.13 -9.86 -15.14
N TRP A 172 25.86 -9.68 -14.78
CA TRP A 172 25.49 -8.84 -13.65
C TRP A 172 25.58 -9.64 -12.34
N ASP A 173 26.41 -9.12 -11.43
CA ASP A 173 26.51 -9.65 -10.06
C ASP A 173 25.38 -9.10 -9.21
N ILE A 174 24.30 -9.88 -9.06
CA ILE A 174 23.10 -9.49 -8.31
C ILE A 174 22.74 -10.60 -7.31
N GLU A 175 22.30 -10.22 -6.14
CA GLU A 175 21.87 -11.15 -5.08
C GLU A 175 20.58 -11.88 -5.42
N GLY A 176 19.74 -11.28 -6.29
CA GLY A 176 18.46 -11.84 -6.72
C GLY A 176 17.67 -10.87 -7.56
N VAL A 177 16.59 -11.37 -8.17
CA VAL A 177 15.60 -10.55 -8.89
C VAL A 177 14.35 -10.47 -8.05
N SER A 178 13.98 -9.27 -7.65
CA SER A 178 12.73 -9.00 -6.95
C SER A 178 12.03 -7.83 -7.61
N MET A 179 10.80 -8.02 -8.05
CA MET A 179 9.93 -6.92 -8.44
C MET A 179 9.17 -6.46 -7.21
N GLU A 180 9.30 -5.20 -6.86
CA GLU A 180 8.71 -4.60 -5.68
C GLU A 180 8.18 -3.21 -5.98
N GLY A 181 7.39 -2.63 -5.07
CA GLY A 181 6.89 -1.25 -5.18
C GLY A 181 5.87 -1.06 -6.31
N LEU A 182 5.02 -2.06 -6.54
CA LEU A 182 3.97 -2.01 -7.55
C LEU A 182 3.02 -0.84 -7.31
N ASN A 183 2.69 -0.13 -8.38
CA ASN A 183 1.60 0.84 -8.41
C ASN A 183 0.93 0.81 -9.79
N VAL A 184 -0.38 0.77 -9.83
CA VAL A 184 -1.16 0.70 -11.08
C VAL A 184 -2.11 1.87 -11.18
N LYS A 185 -1.99 2.62 -12.28
CA LYS A 185 -2.87 3.74 -12.57
C LYS A 185 -3.55 3.58 -13.92
N LYS A 186 -4.88 3.61 -13.91
CA LYS A 186 -5.65 3.67 -15.17
C LYS A 186 -5.75 5.11 -15.65
N VAL A 187 -5.27 5.35 -16.88
CA VAL A 187 -5.38 6.66 -17.56
C VAL A 187 -5.96 6.44 -18.94
N GLY A 188 -7.20 6.91 -19.15
CA GLY A 188 -7.96 6.62 -20.38
C GLY A 188 -8.23 5.11 -20.52
N GLU A 189 -7.76 4.52 -21.61
CA GLU A 189 -7.92 3.08 -21.92
C GLU A 189 -6.72 2.22 -21.47
N TYR A 190 -5.69 2.82 -20.86
CA TYR A 190 -4.43 2.14 -20.52
C TYR A 190 -4.22 2.03 -19.02
N TYR A 191 -3.56 0.95 -18.62
CA TYR A 191 -3.00 0.75 -17.27
C TYR A 191 -1.49 0.96 -17.33
N TYR A 192 -0.97 1.76 -16.41
CA TYR A 192 0.44 2.09 -16.27
C TYR A 192 0.94 1.61 -14.94
#